data_f48058d9675a943dc5b4dd05e6a317ed
#
_entry.id   f48058d9675a943dc5b4dd05e6a317ed
#
_cell.length_a   1.000
_cell.length_b   1.000
_cell.length_c   1.000
_cell.angle_alpha   90.00
_cell.angle_beta   90.00
_cell.angle_gamma   90.00
#
_symmetry.space_group_name_H-M   'P 1'
#
loop_
_entity.id
_entity.type
_entity.pdbx_description
1 polymer ?
#
loop_
_entity_poly.entity_id
_entity_poly.type
_entity_poly.pdbx_seq_one_letter_code
_entity_poly.pdbx_strand_id
1 'polypeptide(L)'
;MSRVETAYAKLNLALHVRRRRADGYHDIETVFAFCEDGDELSGEAADELTVSIDGPFAPDVPVGEGSLVIKAAQALRQATGRTDGATLHLVKNLPVAAGIGGGSADAAATLRLLTWLWDIPPETAERVAPLLGADVPACLHSRTSRGTGAGDRLEPEDDARLAGTPVLLVNPALPLSTGAVFARWDGHDGGPLGEWRDGGNDLDAPALALVPEIGEVLDWLRSRPGAEIARMSGSGATCFAMFADEVARDRAAAAVPDQWWHLATRLR
;
A
#
# COMPACT_ATOMS: atom_id res chain seq x y z
N MET A 1 16.12 2.21 23.69
CA MET A 1 14.64 2.40 23.72
C MET A 1 14.07 1.74 22.49
N SER A 2 13.08 0.87 22.63
CA SER A 2 12.37 0.27 21.51
C SER A 2 11.19 1.17 21.09
N ARG A 3 10.91 1.22 19.79
CA ARG A 3 9.76 1.91 19.21
C ARG A 3 9.06 0.98 18.23
N VAL A 4 7.75 1.10 18.12
CA VAL A 4 6.93 0.39 17.14
C VAL A 4 6.37 1.41 16.15
N GLU A 5 6.43 1.08 14.87
CA GLU A 5 5.83 1.82 13.76
C GLU A 5 4.85 0.90 13.04
N THR A 6 3.68 1.40 12.70
CA THR A 6 2.73 0.68 11.84
C THR A 6 3.02 1.01 10.37
N ALA A 7 3.20 -0.02 9.57
CA ALA A 7 3.30 0.04 8.12
C ALA A 7 1.89 -0.11 7.52
N TYR A 8 1.15 0.98 7.47
CA TYR A 8 -0.28 1.01 7.16
C TYR A 8 -0.61 0.49 5.77
N ALA A 9 -1.66 -0.33 5.64
CA ALA A 9 -2.17 -0.74 4.35
C ALA A 9 -2.63 0.50 3.54
N LYS A 10 -2.14 0.63 2.30
CA LYS A 10 -2.44 1.72 1.38
C LYS A 10 -3.51 1.29 0.39
N LEU A 11 -4.51 2.12 0.15
CA LEU A 11 -5.50 1.95 -0.90
C LEU A 11 -5.35 3.02 -1.97
N ASN A 12 -5.58 2.63 -3.23
CA ASN A 12 -5.91 3.57 -4.29
C ASN A 12 -7.43 3.65 -4.38
N LEU A 13 -8.03 4.74 -3.88
CA LEU A 13 -9.49 4.93 -3.92
C LEU A 13 -10.00 5.08 -5.35
N ALA A 14 -9.19 5.68 -6.22
CA ALA A 14 -9.33 5.71 -7.67
C ALA A 14 -7.94 5.81 -8.30
N LEU A 15 -7.80 5.32 -9.55
CA LEU A 15 -6.54 5.34 -10.28
C LEU A 15 -6.81 5.47 -11.78
N HIS A 16 -6.31 6.57 -12.38
CA HIS A 16 -6.27 6.75 -13.82
C HIS A 16 -4.85 6.64 -14.33
N VAL A 17 -4.64 5.92 -15.44
CA VAL A 17 -3.35 5.83 -16.13
C VAL A 17 -3.36 6.81 -17.29
N ARG A 18 -2.43 7.77 -17.27
CA ARG A 18 -2.39 8.87 -18.24
C ARG A 18 -1.53 8.55 -19.47
N ARG A 19 -0.38 7.95 -19.25
CA ARG A 19 0.53 7.58 -20.32
C ARG A 19 1.65 6.67 -19.83
N ARG A 20 2.25 5.95 -20.76
CA ARG A 20 3.52 5.24 -20.54
C ARG A 20 4.69 6.21 -20.70
N ARG A 21 5.66 6.14 -19.79
CA ARG A 21 6.87 6.95 -19.77
C ARG A 21 8.03 6.21 -20.46
N ALA A 22 9.05 6.97 -20.88
CA ALA A 22 10.26 6.41 -21.49
C ALA A 22 11.12 5.59 -20.51
N ASP A 23 10.99 5.85 -19.21
CA ASP A 23 11.70 5.13 -18.13
C ASP A 23 11.02 3.80 -17.72
N GLY A 24 9.94 3.41 -18.41
CA GLY A 24 9.19 2.19 -18.15
C GLY A 24 8.06 2.33 -17.13
N TYR A 25 7.99 3.44 -16.39
CA TYR A 25 6.86 3.77 -15.52
C TYR A 25 5.67 4.30 -16.33
N HIS A 26 4.57 4.55 -15.62
CA HIS A 26 3.39 5.22 -16.17
C HIS A 26 3.14 6.51 -15.38
N ASP A 27 2.73 7.57 -16.07
CA ASP A 27 2.12 8.70 -15.40
C ASP A 27 0.70 8.30 -14.99
N ILE A 28 0.38 8.50 -13.73
CA ILE A 28 -0.92 8.18 -13.14
C ILE A 28 -1.51 9.39 -12.42
N GLU A 29 -2.80 9.35 -12.20
CA GLU A 29 -3.50 10.16 -11.21
C GLU A 29 -4.27 9.23 -10.28
N THR A 30 -4.08 9.39 -8.97
CA THR A 30 -4.70 8.51 -7.99
C THR A 30 -5.03 9.25 -6.71
N VAL A 31 -5.97 8.75 -5.93
CA VAL A 31 -6.17 9.17 -4.55
C VAL A 31 -5.78 8.02 -3.64
N PHE A 32 -4.75 8.26 -2.83
CA PHE A 32 -4.31 7.35 -1.79
C PHE A 32 -5.11 7.56 -0.51
N ALA A 33 -5.48 6.46 0.13
CA ALA A 33 -5.97 6.43 1.50
C ALA A 33 -5.24 5.33 2.27
N PHE A 34 -5.25 5.41 3.58
CA PHE A 34 -4.55 4.45 4.44
C PHE A 34 -5.52 3.86 5.45
N CYS A 35 -5.37 2.56 5.72
CA CYS A 35 -6.11 1.87 6.77
C CYS A 35 -5.46 2.11 8.14
N GLU A 36 -6.21 1.90 9.23
CA GLU A 36 -5.66 1.92 10.59
C GLU A 36 -4.74 0.71 10.84
N ASP A 37 -4.97 -0.40 10.15
CA ASP A 37 -4.21 -1.63 10.27
C ASP A 37 -3.11 -1.73 9.20
N GLY A 38 -2.08 -2.54 9.51
CA GLY A 38 -0.92 -2.75 8.66
C GLY A 38 0.03 -3.81 9.21
N ASP A 39 1.24 -3.82 8.68
CA ASP A 39 2.34 -4.56 9.27
C ASP A 39 2.93 -3.78 10.46
N GLU A 40 3.59 -4.46 11.38
CA GLU A 40 4.23 -3.83 12.53
C GLU A 40 5.74 -3.93 12.43
N LEU A 41 6.43 -2.81 12.54
CA LEU A 41 7.90 -2.76 12.57
C LEU A 41 8.35 -2.22 13.92
N SER A 42 9.11 -3.03 14.65
CA SER A 42 9.78 -2.60 15.87
C SER A 42 11.29 -2.58 15.69
N GLY A 43 11.98 -1.78 16.49
CA GLY A 43 13.44 -1.74 16.43
C GLY A 43 14.09 -1.04 17.59
N GLU A 44 15.38 -1.35 17.77
CA GLU A 44 16.25 -0.73 18.75
C GLU A 44 17.66 -0.56 18.17
N ALA A 45 18.44 0.37 18.75
CA ALA A 45 19.81 0.60 18.34
C ALA A 45 20.69 -0.63 18.64
N ALA A 46 21.60 -0.96 17.70
CA ALA A 46 22.54 -2.05 17.80
C ALA A 46 23.85 -1.69 17.05
N ASP A 47 24.88 -2.50 17.19
CA ASP A 47 26.14 -2.31 16.47
C ASP A 47 25.99 -2.68 14.98
N GLU A 48 25.17 -3.71 14.70
CA GLU A 48 24.94 -4.21 13.35
C GLU A 48 23.46 -4.01 12.92
N LEU A 49 23.23 -3.96 11.62
CA LEU A 49 21.88 -3.95 11.06
C LEU A 49 21.40 -5.39 10.86
N THR A 50 20.41 -5.78 11.65
CA THR A 50 19.74 -7.09 11.53
C THR A 50 18.24 -6.92 11.36
N VAL A 51 17.63 -7.84 10.62
CA VAL A 51 16.19 -7.86 10.39
C VAL A 51 15.67 -9.28 10.61
N SER A 52 14.69 -9.42 11.47
CA SER A 52 13.88 -10.62 11.62
C SER A 52 12.46 -10.37 11.13
N ILE A 53 11.81 -11.40 10.58
CA ILE A 53 10.48 -11.28 9.98
C ILE A 53 9.63 -12.43 10.50
N ASP A 54 8.47 -12.08 11.06
CA ASP A 54 7.44 -13.01 11.53
C ASP A 54 6.07 -12.62 10.94
N GLY A 55 5.05 -13.37 11.31
CA GLY A 55 3.67 -13.15 10.87
C GLY A 55 3.23 -14.08 9.73
N PRO A 56 1.94 -14.06 9.40
CA PRO A 56 1.34 -15.01 8.45
C PRO A 56 1.93 -14.94 7.04
N PHE A 57 2.46 -13.78 6.62
CA PHE A 57 3.04 -13.57 5.30
C PHE A 57 4.58 -13.43 5.31
N ALA A 58 5.24 -13.75 6.42
CA ALA A 58 6.70 -13.74 6.53
C ALA A 58 7.41 -14.61 5.47
N PRO A 59 6.90 -15.82 5.13
CA PRO A 59 7.55 -16.67 4.12
C PRO A 59 7.60 -16.05 2.72
N ASP A 60 6.70 -15.10 2.40
CA ASP A 60 6.59 -14.47 1.08
C ASP A 60 7.45 -13.20 0.96
N VAL A 61 8.02 -12.73 2.07
CA VAL A 61 8.83 -11.50 2.07
C VAL A 61 10.23 -11.78 1.53
N PRO A 62 10.71 -11.00 0.52
CA PRO A 62 12.08 -11.12 0.04
C PRO A 62 13.10 -10.88 1.16
N VAL A 63 14.08 -11.77 1.28
CA VAL A 63 15.14 -11.69 2.30
C VAL A 63 16.41 -11.03 1.75
N GLY A 64 17.32 -10.62 2.66
CA GLY A 64 18.59 -10.03 2.30
C GLY A 64 18.44 -8.73 1.49
N GLU A 65 19.23 -8.57 0.44
CA GLU A 65 19.22 -7.38 -0.42
C GLU A 65 17.90 -7.19 -1.18
N GLY A 66 17.04 -8.19 -1.24
CA GLY A 66 15.69 -8.08 -1.79
C GLY A 66 14.72 -7.32 -0.89
N SER A 67 14.96 -7.29 0.42
CA SER A 67 14.09 -6.67 1.42
C SER A 67 14.09 -5.14 1.31
N LEU A 68 12.90 -4.56 1.22
CA LEU A 68 12.72 -3.10 1.24
C LEU A 68 13.05 -2.48 2.61
N VAL A 69 12.92 -3.23 3.70
CA VAL A 69 13.35 -2.82 5.05
C VAL A 69 14.87 -2.61 5.06
N ILE A 70 15.65 -3.57 4.54
CA ILE A 70 17.11 -3.45 4.44
C ILE A 70 17.49 -2.31 3.49
N LYS A 71 16.87 -2.21 2.33
CA LYS A 71 17.13 -1.12 1.36
C LYS A 71 16.87 0.26 1.96
N ALA A 72 15.79 0.42 2.73
CA ALA A 72 15.47 1.68 3.39
C ALA A 72 16.55 2.08 4.41
N ALA A 73 17.02 1.14 5.23
CA ALA A 73 18.11 1.37 6.19
C ALA A 73 19.42 1.73 5.48
N GLN A 74 19.77 1.00 4.42
CA GLN A 74 20.99 1.25 3.63
C GLN A 74 20.93 2.61 2.94
N ALA A 75 19.77 3.00 2.39
CA ALA A 75 19.59 4.29 1.74
C ALA A 75 19.74 5.47 2.72
N LEU A 76 19.22 5.35 3.97
CA LEU A 76 19.47 6.34 5.03
C LEU A 76 20.95 6.43 5.40
N ARG A 77 21.64 5.29 5.57
CA ARG A 77 23.08 5.26 5.83
C ARG A 77 23.86 5.96 4.71
N GLN A 78 23.54 5.67 3.47
CA GLN A 78 24.20 6.28 2.32
C GLN A 78 23.94 7.80 2.26
N ALA A 79 22.72 8.24 2.50
CA ALA A 79 22.34 9.66 2.45
C ALA A 79 23.00 10.49 3.58
N THR A 80 23.39 9.87 4.68
CA THR A 80 23.93 10.54 5.87
C THR A 80 25.42 10.25 6.13
N GLY A 81 26.02 9.30 5.43
CA GLY A 81 27.39 8.82 5.71
C GLY A 81 27.52 8.06 7.02
N ARG A 82 26.41 7.62 7.64
CA ARG A 82 26.39 6.93 8.93
C ARG A 82 26.57 5.42 8.75
N THR A 83 27.01 4.78 9.83
CA THR A 83 27.21 3.32 9.90
C THR A 83 26.43 2.69 11.05
N ASP A 84 25.54 3.46 11.70
CA ASP A 84 24.75 3.00 12.85
C ASP A 84 23.98 1.71 12.53
N GLY A 85 23.94 0.78 13.50
CA GLY A 85 23.17 -0.44 13.41
C GLY A 85 21.79 -0.33 14.05
N ALA A 86 20.98 -1.32 13.79
CA ALA A 86 19.68 -1.52 14.42
C ALA A 86 19.28 -3.00 14.36
N THR A 87 18.66 -3.50 15.41
CA THR A 87 17.91 -4.75 15.36
C THR A 87 16.46 -4.42 15.04
N LEU A 88 15.97 -4.87 13.88
CA LEU A 88 14.62 -4.65 13.41
C LEU A 88 13.82 -5.95 13.43
N HIS A 89 12.54 -5.85 13.77
CA HIS A 89 11.62 -6.96 13.75
C HIS A 89 10.32 -6.54 13.06
N LEU A 90 10.02 -7.20 11.92
CA LEU A 90 8.82 -6.98 11.12
C LEU A 90 7.82 -8.11 11.35
N VAL A 91 6.60 -7.77 11.76
CA VAL A 91 5.46 -8.70 11.79
C VAL A 91 4.63 -8.46 10.53
N LYS A 92 4.68 -9.38 9.58
CA LYS A 92 4.03 -9.27 8.27
C LYS A 92 2.60 -9.79 8.32
N ASN A 93 1.64 -8.88 8.51
CA ASN A 93 0.20 -9.14 8.60
C ASN A 93 -0.51 -8.98 7.25
N LEU A 94 0.09 -8.22 6.33
CA LEU A 94 -0.48 -7.94 5.01
C LEU A 94 0.09 -8.86 3.94
N PRO A 95 -0.72 -9.35 2.97
CA PRO A 95 -0.24 -10.17 1.87
C PRO A 95 0.76 -9.40 1.00
N VAL A 96 1.79 -10.11 0.52
CA VAL A 96 2.84 -9.54 -0.33
C VAL A 96 2.33 -9.37 -1.76
N ALA A 97 2.76 -8.31 -2.45
CA ALA A 97 2.39 -8.00 -3.84
C ALA A 97 0.87 -7.96 -4.10
N ALA A 98 0.10 -7.48 -3.16
CA ALA A 98 -1.36 -7.53 -3.14
C ALA A 98 -2.07 -6.24 -3.59
N GLY A 99 -1.35 -5.23 -4.13
CA GLY A 99 -1.95 -3.94 -4.54
C GLY A 99 -2.25 -2.96 -3.39
N ILE A 100 -1.85 -3.28 -2.17
CA ILE A 100 -2.08 -2.47 -0.94
C ILE A 100 -0.80 -1.85 -0.37
N GLY A 101 0.24 -1.78 -1.18
CA GLY A 101 1.47 -1.06 -0.83
C GLY A 101 2.29 -1.66 0.33
N GLY A 102 2.07 -2.93 0.74
CA GLY A 102 2.67 -3.50 1.94
C GLY A 102 4.19 -3.31 2.03
N GLY A 103 4.95 -3.71 1.00
CA GLY A 103 6.40 -3.51 0.99
C GLY A 103 6.84 -2.04 1.01
N SER A 104 6.09 -1.15 0.34
CA SER A 104 6.35 0.30 0.38
C SER A 104 6.04 0.89 1.76
N ALA A 105 5.01 0.37 2.43
CA ALA A 105 4.66 0.73 3.80
C ALA A 105 5.74 0.25 4.79
N ASP A 106 6.28 -0.97 4.60
CA ASP A 106 7.40 -1.50 5.40
C ASP A 106 8.64 -0.62 5.26
N ALA A 107 9.00 -0.22 4.02
CA ALA A 107 10.10 0.71 3.78
C ALA A 107 9.86 2.06 4.46
N ALA A 108 8.67 2.61 4.34
CA ALA A 108 8.30 3.88 4.95
C ALA A 108 8.33 3.83 6.49
N ALA A 109 7.82 2.76 7.09
CA ALA A 109 7.92 2.52 8.53
C ALA A 109 9.38 2.42 8.98
N THR A 110 10.22 1.75 8.18
CA THR A 110 11.67 1.68 8.43
C THR A 110 12.31 3.07 8.40
N LEU A 111 11.98 3.88 7.40
CA LEU A 111 12.48 5.26 7.32
C LEU A 111 12.07 6.08 8.55
N ARG A 112 10.80 6.02 8.98
CA ARG A 112 10.31 6.73 10.18
C ARG A 112 11.00 6.26 11.45
N LEU A 113 11.11 4.94 11.63
CA LEU A 113 11.73 4.33 12.80
C LEU A 113 13.22 4.69 12.91
N LEU A 114 13.98 4.53 11.81
CA LEU A 114 15.41 4.74 11.81
C LEU A 114 15.79 6.22 11.84
N THR A 115 15.01 7.13 11.26
CA THR A 115 15.23 8.57 11.43
C THR A 115 15.11 8.97 12.91
N TRP A 116 14.11 8.43 13.62
CA TRP A 116 14.00 8.65 15.05
C TRP A 116 15.16 7.97 15.84
N LEU A 117 15.46 6.70 15.54
CA LEU A 117 16.43 5.90 16.28
C LEU A 117 17.87 6.43 16.13
N TRP A 118 18.21 6.88 14.94
CA TRP A 118 19.56 7.39 14.60
C TRP A 118 19.69 8.91 14.69
N ASP A 119 18.66 9.60 15.19
CA ASP A 119 18.59 11.07 15.26
C ASP A 119 18.96 11.74 13.90
N ILE A 120 18.24 11.32 12.87
CA ILE A 120 18.37 11.83 11.49
C ILE A 120 17.23 12.82 11.24
N PRO A 121 17.49 13.99 10.60
CA PRO A 121 16.44 14.91 10.23
C PRO A 121 15.39 14.25 9.33
N PRO A 122 14.06 14.44 9.59
CA PRO A 122 12.98 13.80 8.83
C PRO A 122 13.04 14.05 7.31
N GLU A 123 13.55 15.22 6.90
CA GLU A 123 13.72 15.59 5.49
C GLU A 123 14.65 14.65 4.73
N THR A 124 15.50 13.92 5.45
CA THR A 124 16.34 12.87 4.84
C THR A 124 15.50 11.69 4.38
N ALA A 125 14.51 11.26 5.18
CA ALA A 125 13.57 10.22 4.78
C ALA A 125 12.76 10.65 3.55
N GLU A 126 12.31 11.91 3.48
CA GLU A 126 11.58 12.44 2.33
C GLU A 126 12.41 12.41 1.04
N ARG A 127 13.70 12.72 1.11
CA ARG A 127 14.62 12.63 -0.04
C ARG A 127 14.90 11.20 -0.48
N VAL A 128 14.92 10.27 0.47
CA VAL A 128 15.25 8.85 0.23
C VAL A 128 14.05 8.05 -0.25
N ALA A 129 12.85 8.37 0.23
CA ALA A 129 11.62 7.62 -0.05
C ALA A 129 11.38 7.36 -1.55
N PRO A 130 11.49 8.34 -2.47
CA PRO A 130 11.27 8.10 -3.90
C PRO A 130 12.27 7.11 -4.53
N LEU A 131 13.45 6.96 -3.96
CA LEU A 131 14.48 6.03 -4.45
C LEU A 131 14.13 4.55 -4.15
N LEU A 132 13.22 4.31 -3.22
CA LEU A 132 12.81 2.98 -2.79
C LEU A 132 11.57 2.45 -3.53
N GLY A 133 10.80 3.36 -4.14
CA GLY A 133 9.60 3.02 -4.93
C GLY A 133 8.60 4.17 -4.98
N ALA A 134 7.75 4.16 -6.00
CA ALA A 134 6.80 5.25 -6.27
C ALA A 134 5.75 5.45 -5.15
N ASP A 135 5.34 4.38 -4.47
CA ASP A 135 4.36 4.45 -3.37
C ASP A 135 4.99 4.81 -2.00
N VAL A 136 6.34 4.75 -1.87
CA VAL A 136 7.01 4.97 -0.57
C VAL A 136 6.80 6.38 -0.04
N PRO A 137 6.82 7.45 -0.86
CA PRO A 137 6.49 8.81 -0.39
C PRO A 137 5.09 8.90 0.24
N ALA A 138 4.08 8.33 -0.41
CA ALA A 138 2.71 8.31 0.13
C ALA A 138 2.63 7.53 1.46
N CYS A 139 3.29 6.35 1.52
CA CYS A 139 3.38 5.54 2.73
C CYS A 139 4.18 6.23 3.85
N LEU A 140 5.16 7.09 3.52
CA LEU A 140 5.92 7.83 4.52
C LEU A 140 5.03 8.81 5.32
N HIS A 141 4.14 9.50 4.61
CA HIS A 141 3.17 10.41 5.23
C HIS A 141 1.95 9.68 5.79
N SER A 142 1.54 8.55 5.17
CA SER A 142 0.36 7.75 5.56
C SER A 142 -0.89 8.60 5.79
N ARG A 143 -1.13 9.55 4.88
CA ARG A 143 -2.29 10.48 4.89
C ARG A 143 -2.98 10.45 3.55
N THR A 144 -4.29 10.66 3.54
CA THR A 144 -5.05 10.80 2.31
C THR A 144 -4.46 11.90 1.45
N SER A 145 -4.14 11.55 0.20
CA SER A 145 -3.46 12.46 -0.72
C SER A 145 -3.76 12.10 -2.18
N ARG A 146 -3.75 13.12 -3.03
CA ARG A 146 -3.77 12.94 -4.48
C ARG A 146 -2.33 12.76 -4.97
N GLY A 147 -2.08 11.69 -5.70
CA GLY A 147 -0.79 11.38 -6.29
C GLY A 147 -0.81 11.58 -7.80
N THR A 148 0.24 12.23 -8.33
CA THR A 148 0.48 12.40 -9.77
C THR A 148 1.90 11.96 -10.13
N GLY A 149 2.27 12.03 -11.41
CA GLY A 149 3.54 11.48 -11.88
C GLY A 149 3.52 9.95 -11.85
N ALA A 150 4.50 9.30 -11.27
CA ALA A 150 4.48 7.87 -11.02
C ALA A 150 3.64 7.50 -9.74
N GLY A 151 2.96 8.48 -9.14
CA GLY A 151 2.31 8.39 -7.82
C GLY A 151 3.14 9.04 -6.73
N ASP A 152 4.27 9.64 -7.09
CA ASP A 152 5.31 10.17 -6.21
C ASP A 152 5.18 11.67 -5.90
N ARG A 153 4.36 12.40 -6.66
CA ARG A 153 4.03 13.81 -6.42
C ARG A 153 2.72 13.91 -5.68
N LEU A 154 2.78 14.29 -4.42
CA LEU A 154 1.66 14.24 -3.51
C LEU A 154 1.12 15.63 -3.20
N GLU A 155 -0.19 15.78 -3.28
CA GLU A 155 -0.94 16.92 -2.79
C GLU A 155 -1.96 16.44 -1.75
N PRO A 156 -2.18 17.17 -0.64
CA PRO A 156 -3.21 16.79 0.32
C PRO A 156 -4.58 16.66 -0.38
N GLU A 157 -5.29 15.60 -0.09
CA GLU A 157 -6.68 15.42 -0.48
C GLU A 157 -7.53 15.59 0.79
N ASP A 158 -8.24 16.69 0.88
CA ASP A 158 -8.99 17.05 2.10
C ASP A 158 -10.45 16.57 1.99
N ASP A 159 -10.67 15.27 2.22
CA ASP A 159 -12.01 14.72 2.41
C ASP A 159 -12.19 14.24 3.86
N ALA A 160 -12.65 15.14 4.72
CA ALA A 160 -12.88 14.87 6.14
C ALA A 160 -13.87 13.70 6.39
N ARG A 161 -14.61 13.25 5.36
CA ARG A 161 -15.53 12.11 5.47
C ARG A 161 -14.83 10.76 5.35
N LEU A 162 -13.54 10.74 4.99
CA LEU A 162 -12.78 9.50 4.82
C LEU A 162 -12.32 8.91 6.16
N ALA A 163 -11.86 9.75 7.07
CA ALA A 163 -11.37 9.28 8.36
C ALA A 163 -12.49 8.55 9.14
N GLY A 164 -12.16 7.37 9.64
CA GLY A 164 -13.09 6.50 10.36
C GLY A 164 -14.04 5.68 9.46
N THR A 165 -14.02 5.85 8.13
CA THR A 165 -14.86 5.06 7.22
C THR A 165 -14.56 3.57 7.37
N PRO A 166 -15.57 2.73 7.66
CA PRO A 166 -15.39 1.28 7.73
C PRO A 166 -15.07 0.70 6.35
N VAL A 167 -14.01 -0.10 6.26
CA VAL A 167 -13.53 -0.72 5.02
C VAL A 167 -13.30 -2.21 5.23
N LEU A 168 -13.68 -3.02 4.25
CA LEU A 168 -13.33 -4.43 4.15
C LEU A 168 -12.42 -4.62 2.93
N LEU A 169 -11.22 -5.10 3.15
CA LEU A 169 -10.29 -5.55 2.11
C LEU A 169 -10.48 -7.04 1.90
N VAL A 170 -10.51 -7.48 0.64
CA VAL A 170 -10.62 -8.89 0.26
C VAL A 170 -9.65 -9.18 -0.89
N ASN A 171 -8.90 -10.28 -0.79
CA ASN A 171 -7.93 -10.70 -1.82
C ASN A 171 -8.18 -12.17 -2.17
N PRO A 172 -8.24 -12.55 -3.45
CA PRO A 172 -8.44 -13.94 -3.87
C PRO A 172 -7.26 -14.87 -3.54
N ALA A 173 -6.20 -14.35 -2.90
CA ALA A 173 -4.96 -15.06 -2.56
C ALA A 173 -4.23 -15.65 -3.78
N LEU A 174 -4.33 -14.98 -4.93
CA LEU A 174 -3.65 -15.36 -6.16
C LEU A 174 -2.54 -14.37 -6.50
N PRO A 175 -1.39 -14.84 -7.01
CA PRO A 175 -0.28 -13.97 -7.35
C PRO A 175 -0.61 -13.11 -8.57
N LEU A 176 -0.33 -11.80 -8.47
CA LEU A 176 -0.50 -10.85 -9.57
C LEU A 176 0.67 -9.87 -9.61
N SER A 177 1.38 -9.86 -10.74
CA SER A 177 2.51 -8.96 -10.95
C SER A 177 2.03 -7.57 -11.37
N THR A 178 2.37 -6.53 -10.60
CA THR A 178 2.13 -5.13 -10.97
C THR A 178 2.64 -4.79 -12.36
N GLY A 179 3.86 -5.22 -12.71
CA GLY A 179 4.43 -4.98 -14.04
C GLY A 179 3.64 -5.65 -15.16
N ALA A 180 3.11 -6.87 -14.93
CA ALA A 180 2.28 -7.57 -15.91
C ALA A 180 0.94 -6.87 -16.14
N VAL A 181 0.33 -6.31 -15.08
CA VAL A 181 -0.92 -5.54 -15.17
C VAL A 181 -0.70 -4.26 -15.98
N PHE A 182 0.30 -3.45 -15.62
CA PHE A 182 0.62 -2.22 -16.36
C PHE A 182 1.01 -2.49 -17.83
N ALA A 183 1.69 -3.59 -18.10
CA ALA A 183 2.05 -3.98 -19.48
C ALA A 183 0.82 -4.27 -20.35
N ARG A 184 -0.31 -4.65 -19.75
CA ARG A 184 -1.58 -4.94 -20.44
C ARG A 184 -2.50 -3.72 -20.54
N TRP A 185 -2.16 -2.59 -19.94
CA TRP A 185 -2.92 -1.38 -20.15
C TRP A 185 -2.94 -1.01 -21.63
N ASP A 186 -4.10 -0.72 -22.17
CA ASP A 186 -4.36 -0.57 -23.61
C ASP A 186 -3.84 0.75 -24.20
N GLY A 187 -3.35 1.66 -23.34
CA GLY A 187 -2.85 2.99 -23.76
C GLY A 187 -3.94 4.05 -23.83
N HIS A 188 -5.19 3.73 -23.47
CA HIS A 188 -6.27 4.71 -23.46
C HIS A 188 -6.17 5.64 -22.24
N ASP A 189 -6.02 6.94 -22.50
CA ASP A 189 -6.09 7.98 -21.47
C ASP A 189 -7.55 8.39 -21.26
N GLY A 190 -8.16 7.93 -20.19
CA GLY A 190 -9.55 8.27 -19.80
C GLY A 190 -9.73 9.73 -19.35
N GLY A 191 -8.68 10.54 -19.32
CA GLY A 191 -8.71 11.92 -18.88
C GLY A 191 -8.32 12.12 -17.40
N PRO A 192 -8.32 13.37 -16.91
CA PRO A 192 -7.96 13.68 -15.53
C PRO A 192 -8.88 12.99 -14.53
N LEU A 193 -8.31 12.57 -13.41
CA LEU A 193 -9.08 12.10 -12.27
C LEU A 193 -9.76 13.31 -11.60
N GLY A 194 -11.04 13.48 -11.82
CA GLY A 194 -11.89 14.47 -11.15
C GLY A 194 -12.14 14.10 -9.67
N GLU A 195 -13.42 14.10 -9.29
CA GLU A 195 -13.84 13.59 -7.98
C GLU A 195 -13.56 12.08 -7.90
N TRP A 196 -12.77 11.67 -6.94
CA TRP A 196 -12.35 10.26 -6.80
C TRP A 196 -13.55 9.29 -6.62
N ARG A 197 -14.67 9.79 -6.06
CA ARG A 197 -15.89 8.99 -5.86
C ARG A 197 -16.52 8.57 -7.18
N ASP A 198 -16.40 9.41 -8.20
CA ASP A 198 -16.92 9.16 -9.56
C ASP A 198 -15.90 8.43 -10.44
N GLY A 199 -14.63 8.37 -10.01
CA GLY A 199 -13.55 7.69 -10.71
C GLY A 199 -13.62 6.17 -10.60
N GLY A 200 -12.76 5.51 -11.35
CA GLY A 200 -12.57 4.06 -11.37
C GLY A 200 -11.11 3.68 -11.13
N ASN A 201 -10.76 2.48 -11.60
CA ASN A 201 -9.38 2.03 -11.67
C ASN A 201 -9.10 1.51 -13.10
N ASP A 202 -8.29 2.24 -13.87
CA ASP A 202 -7.96 1.88 -15.27
C ASP A 202 -7.18 0.55 -15.37
N LEU A 203 -6.70 0.03 -14.24
CA LEU A 203 -6.05 -1.26 -14.16
C LEU A 203 -7.00 -2.43 -13.90
N ASP A 204 -8.31 -2.18 -13.72
CA ASP A 204 -9.30 -3.26 -13.49
C ASP A 204 -9.32 -4.24 -14.68
N ALA A 205 -9.51 -3.76 -15.90
CA ALA A 205 -9.58 -4.61 -17.09
C ALA A 205 -8.28 -5.40 -17.34
N PRO A 206 -7.08 -4.79 -17.28
CA PRO A 206 -5.81 -5.51 -17.31
C PRO A 206 -5.66 -6.58 -16.23
N ALA A 207 -6.04 -6.30 -15.00
CA ALA A 207 -5.93 -7.23 -13.87
C ALA A 207 -6.91 -8.41 -14.01
N LEU A 208 -8.17 -8.13 -14.34
CA LEU A 208 -9.21 -9.15 -14.60
C LEU A 208 -8.84 -10.10 -15.76
N ALA A 209 -8.13 -9.60 -16.77
CA ALA A 209 -7.64 -10.43 -17.87
C ALA A 209 -6.52 -11.40 -17.45
N LEU A 210 -5.83 -11.12 -16.34
CA LEU A 210 -4.77 -11.97 -15.77
C LEU A 210 -5.31 -12.89 -14.67
N VAL A 211 -6.19 -12.38 -13.81
CA VAL A 211 -6.78 -13.07 -12.66
C VAL A 211 -8.28 -12.77 -12.64
N PRO A 212 -9.10 -13.57 -13.37
CA PRO A 212 -10.56 -13.36 -13.42
C PRO A 212 -11.26 -13.42 -12.07
N GLU A 213 -10.69 -14.11 -11.09
CA GLU A 213 -11.20 -14.25 -9.72
C GLU A 213 -11.31 -12.91 -8.99
N ILE A 214 -10.57 -11.87 -9.43
CA ILE A 214 -10.76 -10.48 -8.95
C ILE A 214 -12.20 -10.01 -9.23
N GLY A 215 -12.77 -10.41 -10.37
CA GLY A 215 -14.16 -10.11 -10.71
C GLY A 215 -15.15 -10.75 -9.73
N GLU A 216 -14.91 -11.98 -9.33
CA GLU A 216 -15.74 -12.68 -8.34
C GLU A 216 -15.70 -11.94 -6.99
N VAL A 217 -14.52 -11.51 -6.55
CA VAL A 217 -14.36 -10.72 -5.32
C VAL A 217 -15.09 -9.38 -5.41
N LEU A 218 -14.96 -8.65 -6.54
CA LEU A 218 -15.63 -7.37 -6.75
C LEU A 218 -17.17 -7.52 -6.74
N ASP A 219 -17.70 -8.52 -7.43
CA ASP A 219 -19.14 -8.77 -7.49
C ASP A 219 -19.68 -9.22 -6.13
N TRP A 220 -18.89 -10.02 -5.41
CA TRP A 220 -19.21 -10.40 -4.04
C TRP A 220 -19.27 -9.17 -3.13
N LEU A 221 -18.26 -8.28 -3.15
CA LEU A 221 -18.23 -7.05 -2.35
C LEU A 221 -19.42 -6.13 -2.69
N ARG A 222 -19.70 -5.92 -3.98
CA ARG A 222 -20.84 -5.09 -4.45
C ARG A 222 -22.18 -5.61 -3.98
N SER A 223 -22.30 -6.92 -3.82
CA SER A 223 -23.55 -7.55 -3.35
C SER A 223 -23.76 -7.46 -1.83
N ARG A 224 -22.81 -6.93 -1.06
CA ARG A 224 -22.95 -6.86 0.41
C ARG A 224 -23.86 -5.71 0.82
N PRO A 225 -24.83 -5.96 1.72
CA PRO A 225 -25.66 -4.91 2.27
C PRO A 225 -24.81 -3.83 2.97
N GLY A 226 -25.05 -2.57 2.65
CA GLY A 226 -24.32 -1.43 3.21
C GLY A 226 -22.99 -1.12 2.52
N ALA A 227 -22.58 -1.86 1.50
CA ALA A 227 -21.46 -1.48 0.66
C ALA A 227 -21.83 -0.30 -0.24
N GLU A 228 -21.08 0.80 -0.14
CA GLU A 228 -21.30 2.04 -0.89
C GLU A 228 -20.39 2.14 -2.12
N ILE A 229 -19.14 1.71 -1.96
CA ILE A 229 -18.14 1.70 -3.02
C ILE A 229 -17.40 0.37 -2.93
N ALA A 230 -17.21 -0.32 -4.07
CA ALA A 230 -16.35 -1.50 -4.15
C ALA A 230 -15.45 -1.38 -5.39
N ARG A 231 -14.12 -1.46 -5.18
CA ARG A 231 -13.07 -1.28 -6.21
C ARG A 231 -11.87 -2.17 -5.95
N MET A 232 -11.07 -2.40 -6.99
CA MET A 232 -9.73 -2.95 -6.84
C MET A 232 -8.76 -1.84 -6.44
N SER A 233 -7.81 -2.13 -5.55
CA SER A 233 -6.75 -1.20 -5.15
C SER A 233 -5.52 -1.36 -6.02
N GLY A 234 -5.05 -0.27 -6.62
CA GLY A 234 -3.83 -0.26 -7.43
C GLY A 234 -3.89 -1.27 -8.57
N SER A 235 -2.84 -2.07 -8.72
CA SER A 235 -2.77 -3.14 -9.71
C SER A 235 -3.42 -4.45 -9.27
N GLY A 236 -4.04 -4.49 -8.09
CA GLY A 236 -4.67 -5.69 -7.52
C GLY A 236 -3.64 -6.64 -6.85
N ALA A 237 -4.04 -7.86 -6.45
CA ALA A 237 -5.38 -8.43 -6.57
C ALA A 237 -6.36 -8.03 -5.45
N THR A 238 -5.96 -7.20 -4.46
CA THR A 238 -6.87 -6.80 -3.38
C THR A 238 -7.95 -5.86 -3.90
N CYS A 239 -9.19 -6.20 -3.58
CA CYS A 239 -10.36 -5.35 -3.70
C CYS A 239 -10.75 -4.83 -2.32
N PHE A 240 -11.42 -3.69 -2.28
CA PHE A 240 -11.96 -3.13 -1.05
C PHE A 240 -13.40 -2.69 -1.24
N ALA A 241 -14.17 -2.70 -0.16
CA ALA A 241 -15.46 -2.01 -0.10
C ALA A 241 -15.51 -1.09 1.11
N MET A 242 -16.06 0.11 0.89
CA MET A 242 -16.40 1.06 1.94
C MET A 242 -17.84 0.83 2.37
N PHE A 243 -18.12 0.92 3.65
CA PHE A 243 -19.44 0.63 4.21
C PHE A 243 -20.02 1.84 4.95
N ALA A 244 -21.35 1.91 5.00
CA ALA A 244 -22.07 2.95 5.73
C ALA A 244 -21.77 2.93 7.24
N ASP A 245 -21.54 1.74 7.80
CA ASP A 245 -21.23 1.54 9.22
C ASP A 245 -20.41 0.25 9.46
N GLU A 246 -19.88 0.13 10.67
CA GLU A 246 -19.07 -1.04 11.09
C GLU A 246 -19.88 -2.33 11.17
N VAL A 247 -21.15 -2.25 11.53
CA VAL A 247 -22.01 -3.44 11.66
C VAL A 247 -22.19 -4.10 10.30
N ALA A 248 -22.42 -3.29 9.26
CA ALA A 248 -22.53 -3.78 7.88
C ALA A 248 -21.19 -4.38 7.41
N ARG A 249 -20.05 -3.70 7.68
CA ARG A 249 -18.70 -4.20 7.37
C ARG A 249 -18.41 -5.51 8.07
N ASP A 250 -18.66 -5.61 9.38
CA ASP A 250 -18.35 -6.81 10.18
C ASP A 250 -19.23 -8.00 9.76
N ARG A 251 -20.49 -7.73 9.41
CA ARG A 251 -21.38 -8.76 8.84
C ARG A 251 -20.85 -9.27 7.50
N ALA A 252 -20.34 -8.39 6.66
CA ALA A 252 -19.70 -8.78 5.40
C ALA A 252 -18.42 -9.57 5.67
N ALA A 253 -17.56 -9.11 6.58
CA ALA A 253 -16.32 -9.78 6.95
C ALA A 253 -16.55 -11.21 7.45
N ALA A 254 -17.56 -11.43 8.29
CA ALA A 254 -17.93 -12.75 8.79
C ALA A 254 -18.46 -13.72 7.72
N ALA A 255 -18.78 -13.22 6.52
CA ALA A 255 -19.31 -14.00 5.40
C ALA A 255 -18.28 -14.15 4.26
N VAL A 256 -17.04 -13.65 4.41
CA VAL A 256 -15.99 -13.82 3.40
C VAL A 256 -15.68 -15.31 3.24
N PRO A 257 -15.64 -15.84 1.99
CA PRO A 257 -15.23 -17.21 1.74
C PRO A 257 -13.84 -17.55 2.29
N ASP A 258 -13.67 -18.71 2.91
CA ASP A 258 -12.44 -19.15 3.58
C ASP A 258 -11.19 -19.14 2.67
N GLN A 259 -11.37 -19.29 1.35
CA GLN A 259 -10.28 -19.27 0.37
C GLN A 259 -9.75 -17.87 0.08
N TRP A 260 -10.42 -16.81 0.53
CA TRP A 260 -9.99 -15.43 0.34
C TRP A 260 -9.40 -14.86 1.63
N TRP A 261 -8.29 -14.15 1.48
CA TRP A 261 -7.80 -13.33 2.59
C TRP A 261 -8.67 -12.08 2.74
N HIS A 262 -8.89 -11.64 3.97
CA HIS A 262 -9.60 -10.40 4.24
C HIS A 262 -9.08 -9.66 5.47
N LEU A 263 -9.35 -8.36 5.51
CA LEU A 263 -9.06 -7.47 6.63
C LEU A 263 -10.22 -6.49 6.80
N ALA A 264 -10.89 -6.56 7.94
CA ALA A 264 -11.89 -5.57 8.36
C ALA A 264 -11.20 -4.44 9.13
N THR A 265 -11.25 -3.21 8.63
CA THR A 265 -10.52 -2.06 9.16
C THR A 265 -11.30 -0.76 8.98
N ARG A 266 -10.64 0.38 9.18
CA ARG A 266 -11.14 1.74 8.90
C ARG A 266 -10.08 2.55 8.18
N LEU A 267 -10.51 3.59 7.48
CA LEU A 267 -9.60 4.61 6.97
C LEU A 267 -9.17 5.56 8.09
N ARG A 268 -7.92 6.03 8.01
CA ARG A 268 -7.31 6.99 8.95
C ARG A 268 -7.71 8.41 8.63
#